data_07b89c26f8494d2bf9e206e70bf6a675
#
_entry.id   07b89c26f8494d2bf9e206e70bf6a675
#
_cell.length_a   1.000
_cell.length_b   1.000
_cell.length_c   1.000
_cell.angle_alpha   90.00
_cell.angle_beta   90.00
_cell.angle_gamma   90.00
#
_symmetry.space_group_name_H-M   'P 1'
#
loop_
_entity.id
_entity.type
_entity.pdbx_description
1 polymer ?
#
loop_
_entity_poly.entity_id
_entity_poly.type
_entity_poly.pdbx_seq_one_letter_code
_entity_poly.pdbx_strand_id
1 'polypeptide(L)'
;VTKLPKYDVPEGYDSWSYLNKLCDDGLAERYGDGDQPAGETGQTLRERLDYELGVIQRMGYVDYFLIVWDFINYAKEHGIPVGPGRGSAAGSIVAYCLKITNIDPIHYNLLFERFLNPERVSMPDIDVDFCFERRQEVIDYVGRKYGNDKVVQIVTFGTLAAKGVIRDVGRVMDLPYAFVDSIAKMVPNELNITLSRALEMNPEFRKLYQEDEQVHHLIDMCKRLEGLPRHTSMHAAGVVICQKSADEFVPLSRGSDGSIVTQFTMTTLEELGLLKMDFLGLRTLTVIHDAVKFIENTTGRHIDVDAID
;
A
#
# COMPACT_ATOMS: atom_id res chain seq x y z
N VAL A 1 13.79 -13.93 9.03
CA VAL A 1 14.04 -14.48 7.68
C VAL A 1 12.81 -14.22 6.84
N THR A 2 12.98 -13.45 5.76
CA THR A 2 11.91 -13.12 4.81
C THR A 2 11.42 -14.38 4.11
N LYS A 3 10.11 -14.54 4.02
CA LYS A 3 9.44 -15.71 3.40
C LYS A 3 8.95 -15.40 1.98
N LEU A 4 9.69 -14.55 1.29
CA LEU A 4 9.39 -14.15 -0.08
C LEU A 4 9.69 -15.29 -1.07
N PRO A 5 8.88 -15.50 -2.12
CA PRO A 5 9.22 -16.44 -3.17
C PRO A 5 10.46 -15.96 -3.94
N LYS A 6 11.17 -16.89 -4.53
CA LYS A 6 12.19 -16.57 -5.53
C LYS A 6 11.51 -16.18 -6.83
N TYR A 7 12.06 -15.20 -7.50
CA TYR A 7 11.64 -14.83 -8.85
C TYR A 7 12.21 -15.83 -9.87
N ASP A 8 11.39 -16.32 -10.77
CA ASP A 8 11.85 -17.19 -11.84
C ASP A 8 12.53 -16.36 -12.94
N VAL A 9 13.86 -16.40 -12.93
CA VAL A 9 14.67 -15.66 -13.89
C VAL A 9 14.85 -16.41 -15.21
N PRO A 10 15.12 -15.71 -16.34
CA PRO A 10 15.44 -16.33 -17.61
C PRO A 10 16.70 -17.24 -17.50
N GLU A 11 16.79 -18.21 -18.41
CA GLU A 11 17.94 -19.11 -18.50
C GLU A 11 19.28 -18.34 -18.65
N GLY A 12 20.28 -18.74 -17.89
CA GLY A 12 21.60 -18.10 -17.86
C GLY A 12 21.76 -17.01 -16.81
N TYR A 13 20.72 -16.68 -16.05
CA TYR A 13 20.76 -15.69 -14.97
C TYR A 13 20.44 -16.33 -13.62
N ASP A 14 20.97 -15.72 -12.57
CA ASP A 14 20.41 -15.78 -11.22
C ASP A 14 19.66 -14.46 -10.91
N SER A 15 18.94 -14.39 -9.78
CA SER A 15 18.16 -13.18 -9.43
C SER A 15 19.04 -11.93 -9.37
N TRP A 16 20.27 -12.05 -8.87
CA TRP A 16 21.19 -10.93 -8.74
C TRP A 16 21.66 -10.42 -10.11
N SER A 17 22.17 -11.30 -10.94
CA SER A 17 22.67 -10.93 -12.28
C SER A 17 21.55 -10.42 -13.18
N TYR A 18 20.34 -10.94 -13.02
CA TYR A 18 19.17 -10.46 -13.76
C TYR A 18 18.73 -9.06 -13.32
N LEU A 19 18.70 -8.80 -12.00
CA LEU A 19 18.40 -7.46 -11.48
C LEU A 19 19.42 -6.43 -11.99
N ASN A 20 20.72 -6.75 -11.94
CA ASN A 20 21.77 -5.88 -12.47
C ASN A 20 21.57 -5.59 -13.95
N LYS A 21 21.32 -6.63 -14.77
CA LYS A 21 21.05 -6.45 -16.20
C LYS A 21 19.89 -5.49 -16.46
N LEU A 22 18.76 -5.67 -15.75
CA LEU A 22 17.59 -4.79 -15.91
C LEU A 22 17.92 -3.34 -15.50
N CYS A 23 18.72 -3.16 -14.46
CA CYS A 23 19.14 -1.84 -14.01
C CYS A 23 20.13 -1.19 -14.99
N ASP A 24 21.05 -1.95 -15.57
CA ASP A 24 21.99 -1.47 -16.59
C ASP A 24 21.24 -1.00 -17.85
N ASP A 25 20.30 -1.81 -18.33
CA ASP A 25 19.45 -1.46 -19.47
C ASP A 25 18.65 -0.18 -19.16
N GLY A 26 18.07 -0.11 -17.95
CA GLY A 26 17.30 1.05 -17.49
C GLY A 26 18.15 2.32 -17.31
N LEU A 27 19.38 2.19 -16.80
CA LEU A 27 20.28 3.32 -16.66
C LEU A 27 20.62 3.91 -18.03
N ALA A 28 20.97 3.04 -19.01
CA ALA A 28 21.26 3.46 -20.38
C ALA A 28 20.03 4.13 -21.04
N GLU A 29 18.83 3.61 -20.81
CA GLU A 29 17.59 4.19 -21.37
C GLU A 29 17.23 5.54 -20.72
N ARG A 30 17.40 5.69 -19.39
CA ARG A 30 16.98 6.89 -18.64
C ARG A 30 17.99 8.03 -18.75
N TYR A 31 19.28 7.72 -18.74
CA TYR A 31 20.34 8.73 -18.64
C TYR A 31 21.35 8.67 -19.78
N GLY A 32 21.39 7.59 -20.56
CA GLY A 32 22.38 7.37 -21.62
C GLY A 32 23.73 6.93 -21.08
N ASP A 33 24.48 7.84 -20.48
CA ASP A 33 25.82 7.59 -19.95
C ASP A 33 25.79 7.54 -18.41
N GLY A 34 26.28 6.43 -17.83
CA GLY A 34 26.34 6.23 -16.37
C GLY A 34 27.44 7.02 -15.66
N ASP A 35 28.38 7.60 -16.41
CA ASP A 35 29.50 8.38 -15.84
C ASP A 35 29.14 9.83 -15.54
N GLN A 36 27.90 10.23 -15.84
CA GLN A 36 27.40 11.56 -15.49
C GLN A 36 27.28 11.74 -13.96
N PRO A 37 27.44 12.99 -13.46
CA PRO A 37 27.27 13.26 -12.03
C PRO A 37 25.86 12.96 -11.53
N ALA A 38 25.78 12.28 -10.37
CA ALA A 38 24.54 12.03 -9.67
C ALA A 38 24.24 13.21 -8.71
N GLY A 39 23.75 14.33 -9.24
CA GLY A 39 23.45 15.53 -8.48
C GLY A 39 24.69 16.21 -7.88
N GLU A 40 24.55 16.77 -6.67
CA GLU A 40 25.62 17.55 -6.00
C GLU A 40 26.55 16.68 -5.12
N THR A 41 26.37 15.35 -5.12
CA THR A 41 27.09 14.44 -4.20
C THR A 41 28.53 14.14 -4.61
N GLY A 42 28.92 14.50 -5.84
CA GLY A 42 30.22 14.14 -6.44
C GLY A 42 30.35 12.68 -6.86
N GLN A 43 29.32 11.87 -6.70
CA GLN A 43 29.22 10.50 -7.23
C GLN A 43 28.77 10.52 -8.68
N THR A 44 29.10 9.47 -9.45
CA THR A 44 28.49 9.22 -10.76
C THR A 44 27.17 8.49 -10.60
N LEU A 45 26.33 8.48 -11.65
CA LEU A 45 25.07 7.71 -11.69
C LEU A 45 25.33 6.22 -11.48
N ARG A 46 26.43 5.70 -12.05
CA ARG A 46 26.88 4.30 -11.89
C ARG A 46 27.22 4.00 -10.43
N GLU A 47 28.02 4.83 -9.78
CA GLU A 47 28.36 4.65 -8.38
C GLU A 47 27.15 4.69 -7.45
N ARG A 48 26.18 5.57 -7.74
CA ARG A 48 24.93 5.63 -7.00
C ARG A 48 24.09 4.36 -7.21
N LEU A 49 23.98 3.87 -8.45
CA LEU A 49 23.25 2.65 -8.77
C LEU A 49 23.88 1.43 -8.08
N ASP A 50 25.19 1.28 -8.18
CA ASP A 50 25.95 0.16 -7.58
C ASP A 50 25.84 0.17 -6.04
N TYR A 51 25.86 1.35 -5.43
CA TYR A 51 25.63 1.50 -3.99
C TYR A 51 24.25 1.00 -3.58
N GLU A 52 23.19 1.46 -4.26
CA GLU A 52 21.81 1.04 -3.95
C GLU A 52 21.60 -0.46 -4.18
N LEU A 53 22.09 -1.00 -5.31
CA LEU A 53 22.06 -2.44 -5.59
C LEU A 53 22.77 -3.25 -4.51
N GLY A 54 23.94 -2.79 -4.06
CA GLY A 54 24.67 -3.41 -2.95
C GLY A 54 23.88 -3.41 -1.63
N VAL A 55 23.14 -2.35 -1.32
CA VAL A 55 22.27 -2.30 -0.14
C VAL A 55 21.10 -3.29 -0.29
N ILE A 56 20.41 -3.29 -1.43
CA ILE A 56 19.30 -4.20 -1.74
C ILE A 56 19.74 -5.67 -1.61
N GLN A 57 20.92 -6.01 -2.13
CA GLN A 57 21.46 -7.37 -2.04
C GLN A 57 21.76 -7.77 -0.59
N ARG A 58 22.47 -6.91 0.16
CA ARG A 58 22.80 -7.19 1.57
C ARG A 58 21.59 -7.35 2.46
N MET A 59 20.53 -6.60 2.19
CA MET A 59 19.26 -6.69 2.91
C MET A 59 18.38 -7.88 2.45
N GLY A 60 18.74 -8.58 1.35
CA GLY A 60 18.04 -9.77 0.85
C GLY A 60 16.75 -9.44 0.08
N TYR A 61 16.64 -8.26 -0.54
CA TYR A 61 15.43 -7.80 -1.25
C TYR A 61 15.51 -7.88 -2.77
N VAL A 62 16.49 -8.60 -3.33
CA VAL A 62 16.65 -8.77 -4.79
C VAL A 62 15.37 -9.31 -5.44
N ASP A 63 14.84 -10.43 -4.93
CA ASP A 63 13.62 -11.03 -5.46
C ASP A 63 12.39 -10.13 -5.25
N TYR A 64 12.36 -9.32 -4.17
CA TYR A 64 11.30 -8.35 -3.96
C TYR A 64 11.24 -7.31 -5.09
N PHE A 65 12.37 -6.72 -5.45
CA PHE A 65 12.44 -5.77 -6.56
C PHE A 65 12.06 -6.40 -7.90
N LEU A 66 12.49 -7.64 -8.15
CA LEU A 66 12.12 -8.36 -9.36
C LEU A 66 10.62 -8.66 -9.45
N ILE A 67 9.99 -9.03 -8.33
CA ILE A 67 8.55 -9.28 -8.27
C ILE A 67 7.75 -7.99 -8.51
N VAL A 68 8.19 -6.89 -7.88
CA VAL A 68 7.55 -5.57 -8.08
C VAL A 68 7.71 -5.09 -9.52
N TRP A 69 8.92 -5.21 -10.08
CA TRP A 69 9.17 -4.91 -11.48
C TRP A 69 8.27 -5.73 -12.41
N ASP A 70 8.14 -7.01 -12.15
CA ASP A 70 7.40 -7.95 -12.98
C ASP A 70 5.92 -7.57 -13.14
N PHE A 71 5.20 -7.33 -12.04
CA PHE A 71 3.78 -6.99 -12.15
C PHE A 71 3.54 -5.57 -12.68
N ILE A 72 4.48 -4.64 -12.45
CA ILE A 72 4.43 -3.31 -13.06
C ILE A 72 4.67 -3.40 -14.58
N ASN A 73 5.67 -4.18 -14.98
CA ASN A 73 5.98 -4.39 -16.39
C ASN A 73 4.79 -5.06 -17.11
N TYR A 74 4.19 -6.09 -16.50
CA TYR A 74 2.97 -6.70 -17.01
C TYR A 74 1.86 -5.66 -17.23
N ALA A 75 1.62 -4.80 -16.25
CA ALA A 75 0.60 -3.76 -16.37
C ALA A 75 0.88 -2.81 -17.54
N LYS A 76 2.14 -2.35 -17.68
CA LYS A 76 2.56 -1.45 -18.77
C LYS A 76 2.44 -2.10 -20.15
N GLU A 77 2.88 -3.35 -20.30
CA GLU A 77 2.78 -4.12 -21.56
C GLU A 77 1.32 -4.36 -21.98
N HIS A 78 0.39 -4.43 -21.02
CA HIS A 78 -1.03 -4.59 -21.28
C HIS A 78 -1.82 -3.27 -21.33
N GLY A 79 -1.11 -2.13 -21.37
CA GLY A 79 -1.73 -0.81 -21.39
C GLY A 79 -2.59 -0.48 -20.18
N ILE A 80 -2.27 -1.07 -19.00
CA ILE A 80 -2.89 -0.73 -17.72
C ILE A 80 -2.13 0.46 -17.14
N PRO A 81 -2.77 1.62 -16.93
CA PRO A 81 -2.11 2.77 -16.37
C PRO A 81 -1.53 2.51 -14.99
N VAL A 82 -0.27 2.89 -14.81
CA VAL A 82 0.48 2.82 -13.55
C VAL A 82 0.89 4.23 -13.17
N GLY A 83 0.75 4.58 -11.89
CA GLY A 83 1.17 5.89 -11.38
C GLY A 83 2.69 6.08 -11.41
N PRO A 84 3.17 7.33 -11.34
CA PRO A 84 4.61 7.65 -11.43
C PRO A 84 5.42 7.19 -10.21
N GLY A 85 4.76 6.65 -9.20
CA GLY A 85 5.36 6.31 -7.92
C GLY A 85 5.13 7.39 -6.86
N ARG A 86 5.25 7.00 -5.61
CA ARG A 86 5.08 7.87 -4.44
C ARG A 86 5.84 7.34 -3.23
N GLY A 87 5.84 8.11 -2.15
CA GLY A 87 6.50 7.72 -0.90
C GLY A 87 8.02 7.69 -1.01
N SER A 88 8.65 6.88 -0.18
CA SER A 88 10.10 6.81 -0.06
C SER A 88 10.79 6.10 -1.23
N ALA A 89 10.09 5.19 -1.92
CA ALA A 89 10.63 4.45 -3.07
C ALA A 89 11.05 5.35 -4.24
N ALA A 90 10.44 6.56 -4.36
CA ALA A 90 10.85 7.56 -5.34
C ALA A 90 12.30 8.03 -5.17
N GLY A 91 12.92 7.81 -3.99
CA GLY A 91 14.32 8.14 -3.73
C GLY A 91 15.33 7.14 -4.28
N SER A 92 14.89 6.05 -4.92
CA SER A 92 15.75 4.98 -5.43
C SER A 92 16.00 5.11 -6.94
N ILE A 93 17.29 5.20 -7.34
CA ILE A 93 17.66 5.13 -8.76
C ILE A 93 17.44 3.71 -9.32
N VAL A 94 17.55 2.67 -8.52
CA VAL A 94 17.19 1.29 -8.91
C VAL A 94 15.70 1.22 -9.28
N ALA A 95 14.80 1.76 -8.47
CA ALA A 95 13.37 1.79 -8.76
C ALA A 95 13.06 2.60 -10.04
N TYR A 96 13.81 3.68 -10.27
CA TYR A 96 13.67 4.52 -11.46
C TYR A 96 14.18 3.81 -12.73
N CYS A 97 15.35 3.17 -12.69
CA CYS A 97 15.89 2.36 -13.80
C CYS A 97 14.98 1.17 -14.14
N LEU A 98 14.41 0.51 -13.13
CA LEU A 98 13.44 -0.59 -13.31
C LEU A 98 12.06 -0.10 -13.79
N LYS A 99 11.85 1.20 -13.96
CA LYS A 99 10.55 1.79 -14.30
C LYS A 99 9.44 1.47 -13.28
N ILE A 100 9.82 1.13 -12.06
CA ILE A 100 8.90 1.01 -10.91
C ILE A 100 8.36 2.41 -10.58
N THR A 101 9.25 3.43 -10.63
CA THR A 101 8.88 4.85 -10.50
C THR A 101 9.26 5.62 -11.77
N ASN A 102 8.55 6.72 -12.03
CA ASN A 102 8.87 7.69 -13.09
C ASN A 102 9.32 9.04 -12.50
N ILE A 103 9.68 9.08 -11.22
CA ILE A 103 10.25 10.24 -10.54
C ILE A 103 11.76 10.07 -10.51
N ASP A 104 12.48 10.99 -11.15
CA ASP A 104 13.95 10.97 -11.19
C ASP A 104 14.52 11.40 -9.83
N PRO A 105 15.12 10.46 -9.06
CA PRO A 105 15.64 10.77 -7.73
C PRO A 105 16.84 11.73 -7.77
N ILE A 106 17.55 11.79 -8.90
CA ILE A 106 18.72 12.65 -9.07
C ILE A 106 18.27 14.08 -9.34
N HIS A 107 17.33 14.26 -10.26
CA HIS A 107 16.78 15.57 -10.59
C HIS A 107 16.17 16.28 -9.37
N TYR A 108 15.46 15.51 -8.53
CA TYR A 108 14.79 16.06 -7.33
C TYR A 108 15.64 15.93 -6.05
N ASN A 109 16.90 15.54 -6.13
CA ASN A 109 17.80 15.35 -4.97
C ASN A 109 17.19 14.50 -3.86
N LEU A 110 16.56 13.37 -4.22
CA LEU A 110 15.92 12.47 -3.28
C LEU A 110 16.93 11.51 -2.65
N LEU A 111 16.74 11.21 -1.36
CA LEU A 111 17.63 10.36 -0.58
C LEU A 111 17.15 8.91 -0.56
N PHE A 112 17.99 7.99 -0.98
CA PHE A 112 17.74 6.54 -0.94
C PHE A 112 17.59 6.01 0.49
N GLU A 113 18.35 6.57 1.44
CA GLU A 113 18.37 6.15 2.85
C GLU A 113 17.03 6.38 3.56
N ARG A 114 16.14 7.20 2.99
CA ARG A 114 14.75 7.34 3.45
C ARG A 114 13.88 6.13 3.08
N PHE A 115 14.26 5.41 2.03
CA PHE A 115 13.56 4.23 1.55
C PHE A 115 14.17 2.95 2.15
N LEU A 116 15.47 2.73 1.98
CA LEU A 116 16.20 1.59 2.55
C LEU A 116 17.44 2.09 3.31
N ASN A 117 17.51 1.75 4.59
CA ASN A 117 18.67 2.05 5.43
C ASN A 117 19.12 0.77 6.14
N PRO A 118 20.36 0.29 5.90
CA PRO A 118 20.89 -0.91 6.56
C PRO A 118 20.92 -0.83 8.09
N GLU A 119 21.02 0.40 8.65
CA GLU A 119 21.03 0.63 10.10
C GLU A 119 19.62 0.55 10.71
N ARG A 120 18.60 0.71 9.90
CA ARG A 120 17.20 0.64 10.30
C ARG A 120 16.56 -0.59 9.67
N VAL A 121 16.35 -1.64 10.47
CA VAL A 121 15.66 -2.86 10.02
C VAL A 121 14.20 -2.54 9.76
N SER A 122 13.90 -2.04 8.56
CA SER A 122 12.54 -1.87 8.05
C SER A 122 12.40 -2.62 6.73
N MET A 123 11.26 -3.27 6.53
CA MET A 123 10.95 -3.89 5.24
C MET A 123 10.70 -2.81 4.18
N PRO A 124 11.08 -3.05 2.91
CA PRO A 124 10.73 -2.15 1.83
C PRO A 124 9.21 -2.11 1.65
N ASP A 125 8.67 -0.92 1.41
CA ASP A 125 7.26 -0.71 1.12
C ASP A 125 7.15 0.14 -0.15
N ILE A 126 6.87 -0.53 -1.26
CA ILE A 126 6.67 0.12 -2.57
C ILE A 126 5.18 0.16 -2.84
N ASP A 127 4.60 1.33 -2.64
CA ASP A 127 3.21 1.62 -2.99
C ASP A 127 3.05 1.80 -4.51
N VAL A 128 2.25 0.97 -5.15
CA VAL A 128 1.99 1.07 -6.59
C VAL A 128 0.54 1.44 -6.85
N ASP A 129 0.35 2.56 -7.54
CA ASP A 129 -0.97 3.02 -7.95
C ASP A 129 -1.29 2.50 -9.35
N PHE A 130 -2.40 1.76 -9.48
CA PHE A 130 -2.93 1.26 -10.75
C PHE A 130 -4.24 1.97 -11.12
N CYS A 131 -4.59 1.94 -12.39
CA CYS A 131 -5.94 2.26 -12.84
C CYS A 131 -6.97 1.51 -11.99
N PHE A 132 -7.92 2.26 -11.40
CA PHE A 132 -8.92 1.69 -10.50
C PHE A 132 -9.73 0.57 -11.13
N GLU A 133 -10.09 0.71 -12.43
CA GLU A 133 -10.93 -0.25 -13.14
C GLU A 133 -10.18 -1.53 -13.53
N ARG A 134 -8.88 -1.43 -13.81
CA ARG A 134 -8.08 -2.54 -14.33
C ARG A 134 -7.09 -3.15 -13.33
N ARG A 135 -7.05 -2.64 -12.11
CA ARG A 135 -6.19 -3.16 -11.02
C ARG A 135 -6.34 -4.66 -10.81
N GLN A 136 -7.58 -5.16 -10.89
CA GLN A 136 -7.86 -6.59 -10.65
C GLN A 136 -7.15 -7.50 -11.65
N GLU A 137 -6.96 -7.06 -12.90
CA GLU A 137 -6.23 -7.81 -13.93
C GLU A 137 -4.77 -8.08 -13.51
N VAL A 138 -4.14 -7.11 -12.82
CA VAL A 138 -2.77 -7.26 -12.31
C VAL A 138 -2.72 -8.23 -11.13
N ILE A 139 -3.67 -8.16 -10.21
CA ILE A 139 -3.77 -9.11 -9.08
C ILE A 139 -4.00 -10.54 -9.61
N ASP A 140 -4.87 -10.70 -10.60
CA ASP A 140 -5.14 -12.00 -11.24
C ASP A 140 -3.89 -12.55 -11.96
N TYR A 141 -3.11 -11.68 -12.59
CA TYR A 141 -1.81 -12.05 -13.17
C TYR A 141 -0.86 -12.59 -12.11
N VAL A 142 -0.71 -11.88 -11.00
CA VAL A 142 0.14 -12.31 -9.87
C VAL A 142 -0.32 -13.65 -9.32
N GLY A 143 -1.63 -13.85 -9.14
CA GLY A 143 -2.21 -15.12 -8.72
C GLY A 143 -1.90 -16.27 -9.68
N ARG A 144 -1.99 -16.03 -10.99
CA ARG A 144 -1.65 -17.05 -12.01
C ARG A 144 -0.15 -17.36 -12.05
N LYS A 145 0.70 -16.33 -11.93
CA LYS A 145 2.15 -16.48 -12.05
C LYS A 145 2.78 -17.13 -10.83
N TYR A 146 2.42 -16.69 -9.63
CA TYR A 146 3.06 -17.14 -8.38
C TYR A 146 2.31 -18.29 -7.71
N GLY A 147 1.08 -18.56 -8.11
CA GLY A 147 0.20 -19.60 -7.57
C GLY A 147 -0.95 -19.01 -6.74
N ASN A 148 -2.18 -19.37 -7.06
CA ASN A 148 -3.37 -18.89 -6.35
C ASN A 148 -3.44 -19.33 -4.87
N ASP A 149 -2.72 -20.38 -4.52
CA ASP A 149 -2.56 -20.88 -3.15
C ASP A 149 -1.51 -20.06 -2.35
N LYS A 150 -0.65 -19.31 -3.04
CA LYS A 150 0.43 -18.51 -2.46
C LYS A 150 0.12 -17.03 -2.40
N VAL A 151 -0.88 -16.58 -3.14
CA VAL A 151 -1.27 -15.17 -3.25
C VAL A 151 -2.59 -14.96 -2.52
N VAL A 152 -2.55 -14.24 -1.40
CA VAL A 152 -3.71 -14.02 -0.54
C VAL A 152 -3.87 -12.57 -0.17
N GLN A 153 -5.11 -12.13 -0.07
CA GLN A 153 -5.44 -10.78 0.36
C GLN A 153 -5.35 -10.68 1.89
N ILE A 154 -5.05 -9.49 2.38
CA ILE A 154 -4.91 -9.21 3.80
C ILE A 154 -6.27 -8.84 4.39
N VAL A 155 -6.59 -9.36 5.59
CA VAL A 155 -7.77 -8.96 6.35
C VAL A 155 -7.55 -7.61 7.02
N THR A 156 -8.62 -6.84 7.13
CA THR A 156 -8.70 -5.70 8.04
C THR A 156 -9.87 -5.88 9.00
N PHE A 157 -9.71 -5.37 10.21
CA PHE A 157 -10.77 -5.39 11.22
C PHE A 157 -11.35 -3.98 11.37
N GLY A 158 -12.62 -3.82 11.06
CA GLY A 158 -13.38 -2.64 11.43
C GLY A 158 -13.66 -2.67 12.93
N THR A 159 -13.34 -1.59 13.63
CA THR A 159 -13.56 -1.47 15.07
C THR A 159 -14.79 -0.62 15.39
N LEU A 160 -15.31 -0.77 16.58
CA LEU A 160 -16.37 0.08 17.14
C LEU A 160 -15.80 1.46 17.45
N ALA A 161 -15.88 2.40 16.51
CA ALA A 161 -15.48 3.79 16.70
C ALA A 161 -16.53 4.57 17.50
N ALA A 162 -16.13 5.68 18.13
CA ALA A 162 -16.94 6.46 19.08
C ALA A 162 -18.40 6.72 18.64
N LYS A 163 -18.63 7.25 17.43
CA LYS A 163 -20.01 7.50 16.94
C LYS A 163 -20.76 6.21 16.62
N GLY A 164 -20.05 5.20 16.14
CA GLY A 164 -20.61 3.90 15.79
C GLY A 164 -21.04 3.12 17.03
N VAL A 165 -20.18 3.06 18.05
CA VAL A 165 -20.47 2.33 19.28
C VAL A 165 -21.68 2.91 20.04
N ILE A 166 -21.85 4.25 20.06
CA ILE A 166 -23.03 4.89 20.65
C ILE A 166 -24.31 4.38 19.97
N ARG A 167 -24.35 4.35 18.64
CA ARG A 167 -25.54 3.91 17.89
C ARG A 167 -25.79 2.40 18.07
N ASP A 168 -24.74 1.60 18.07
CA ASP A 168 -24.88 0.14 18.23
C ASP A 168 -25.33 -0.24 19.63
N VAL A 169 -24.73 0.34 20.68
CA VAL A 169 -25.12 0.08 22.07
C VAL A 169 -26.51 0.64 22.36
N GLY A 170 -26.81 1.84 21.89
CA GLY A 170 -28.13 2.43 22.03
C GLY A 170 -29.24 1.56 21.42
N ARG A 171 -28.98 0.96 20.26
CA ARG A 171 -29.90 0.00 19.62
C ARG A 171 -30.06 -1.26 20.45
N VAL A 172 -29.00 -1.81 21.02
CA VAL A 172 -29.07 -3.01 21.88
C VAL A 172 -29.79 -2.74 23.19
N MET A 173 -29.69 -1.52 23.71
CA MET A 173 -30.41 -1.05 24.89
C MET A 173 -31.86 -0.63 24.58
N ASP A 174 -32.33 -0.84 23.36
CA ASP A 174 -33.68 -0.46 22.88
C ASP A 174 -34.03 1.03 23.08
N LEU A 175 -33.01 1.90 22.96
CA LEU A 175 -33.17 3.34 23.04
C LEU A 175 -33.66 3.93 21.70
N PRO A 176 -34.54 4.99 21.74
CA PRO A 176 -35.00 5.63 20.52
C PRO A 176 -33.85 6.14 19.63
N TYR A 177 -33.87 5.81 18.34
CA TYR A 177 -32.82 6.17 17.41
C TYR A 177 -32.47 7.66 17.40
N ALA A 178 -33.52 8.53 17.39
CA ALA A 178 -33.33 9.98 17.38
C ALA A 178 -32.59 10.49 18.62
N PHE A 179 -32.86 9.90 19.79
CA PHE A 179 -32.15 10.22 21.02
C PHE A 179 -30.68 9.81 20.94
N VAL A 180 -30.40 8.56 20.56
CA VAL A 180 -29.05 8.02 20.43
C VAL A 180 -28.25 8.78 19.38
N ASP A 181 -28.86 9.11 18.23
CA ASP A 181 -28.17 9.84 17.15
C ASP A 181 -27.85 11.30 17.55
N SER A 182 -28.70 11.93 18.38
CA SER A 182 -28.40 13.27 18.92
C SER A 182 -27.13 13.23 19.79
N ILE A 183 -26.97 12.19 20.61
CA ILE A 183 -25.76 11.99 21.45
C ILE A 183 -24.54 11.70 20.56
N ALA A 184 -24.67 10.81 19.57
CA ALA A 184 -23.59 10.47 18.65
C ALA A 184 -23.08 11.69 17.86
N LYS A 185 -23.97 12.66 17.54
CA LYS A 185 -23.60 13.91 16.86
C LYS A 185 -22.82 14.90 17.75
N MET A 186 -22.89 14.73 19.08
CA MET A 186 -22.08 15.55 20.00
C MET A 186 -20.60 15.16 19.99
N VAL A 187 -20.26 13.97 19.48
CA VAL A 187 -18.85 13.56 19.30
C VAL A 187 -18.23 14.39 18.17
N PRO A 188 -17.13 15.13 18.40
CA PRO A 188 -16.47 15.94 17.39
C PRO A 188 -16.00 15.14 16.16
N ASN A 189 -15.78 15.82 15.04
CA ASN A 189 -15.22 15.22 13.83
C ASN A 189 -13.69 15.32 13.85
N GLU A 190 -13.06 14.51 14.68
CA GLU A 190 -11.60 14.36 14.77
C GLU A 190 -11.24 12.92 14.41
N LEU A 191 -10.14 12.74 13.68
CA LEU A 191 -9.68 11.43 13.27
C LEU A 191 -9.27 10.59 14.50
N ASN A 192 -9.79 9.35 14.59
CA ASN A 192 -9.53 8.43 15.70
C ASN A 192 -9.94 8.96 17.09
N ILE A 193 -10.94 9.84 17.14
CA ILE A 193 -11.47 10.35 18.41
C ILE A 193 -12.03 9.22 19.27
N THR A 194 -11.68 9.24 20.56
CA THR A 194 -12.26 8.35 21.57
C THR A 194 -13.40 9.05 22.32
N LEU A 195 -14.29 8.26 22.96
CA LEU A 195 -15.36 8.81 23.79
C LEU A 195 -14.82 9.64 24.95
N SER A 196 -13.72 9.22 25.58
CA SER A 196 -13.08 9.99 26.64
C SER A 196 -12.60 11.34 26.12
N ARG A 197 -11.93 11.38 24.98
CA ARG A 197 -11.49 12.61 24.34
C ARG A 197 -12.66 13.51 23.91
N ALA A 198 -13.72 12.90 23.38
CA ALA A 198 -14.93 13.64 23.01
C ALA A 198 -15.59 14.34 24.20
N LEU A 199 -15.64 13.69 25.37
CA LEU A 199 -16.13 14.27 26.60
C LEU A 199 -15.24 15.42 27.12
N GLU A 200 -13.93 15.36 26.89
CA GLU A 200 -13.01 16.45 27.22
C GLU A 200 -13.21 17.67 26.31
N MET A 201 -13.42 17.43 25.01
CA MET A 201 -13.50 18.48 24.00
C MET A 201 -14.85 19.18 23.94
N ASN A 202 -15.95 18.46 24.20
CA ASN A 202 -17.30 19.01 24.12
C ASN A 202 -17.92 19.19 25.51
N PRO A 203 -17.98 20.44 26.05
CA PRO A 203 -18.57 20.73 27.38
C PRO A 203 -20.06 20.34 27.49
N GLU A 204 -20.84 20.48 26.41
CA GLU A 204 -22.25 20.11 26.40
C GLU A 204 -22.41 18.59 26.50
N PHE A 205 -21.58 17.83 25.79
CA PHE A 205 -21.58 16.37 25.86
C PHE A 205 -21.16 15.89 27.26
N ARG A 206 -20.14 16.52 27.86
CA ARG A 206 -19.71 16.23 29.24
C ARG A 206 -20.82 16.52 30.24
N LYS A 207 -21.49 17.68 30.10
CA LYS A 207 -22.59 18.05 30.98
C LYS A 207 -23.73 17.05 30.89
N LEU A 208 -24.14 16.68 29.68
CA LEU A 208 -25.20 15.68 29.45
C LEU A 208 -24.83 14.33 30.06
N TYR A 209 -23.59 13.89 29.90
CA TYR A 209 -23.05 12.65 30.52
C TYR A 209 -23.10 12.69 32.04
N GLN A 210 -22.90 13.86 32.68
CA GLN A 210 -22.90 14.01 34.13
C GLN A 210 -24.31 14.15 34.73
N GLU A 211 -25.25 14.75 34.01
CA GLU A 211 -26.58 15.11 34.54
C GLU A 211 -27.71 14.12 34.17
N ASP A 212 -27.52 13.38 33.07
CA ASP A 212 -28.53 12.40 32.59
C ASP A 212 -28.06 10.97 32.84
N GLU A 213 -28.76 10.27 33.75
CA GLU A 213 -28.43 8.91 34.16
C GLU A 213 -28.49 7.90 33.00
N GLN A 214 -29.41 8.08 32.04
CA GLN A 214 -29.54 7.21 30.88
C GLN A 214 -28.35 7.40 29.91
N VAL A 215 -27.94 8.66 29.69
CA VAL A 215 -26.77 8.96 28.88
C VAL A 215 -25.49 8.48 29.56
N HIS A 216 -25.37 8.67 30.88
CA HIS A 216 -24.24 8.16 31.66
C HIS A 216 -24.07 6.65 31.46
N HIS A 217 -25.16 5.89 31.67
CA HIS A 217 -25.13 4.44 31.51
C HIS A 217 -24.82 4.01 30.06
N LEU A 218 -25.41 4.67 29.05
CA LEU A 218 -25.11 4.42 27.64
C LEU A 218 -23.63 4.62 27.34
N ILE A 219 -23.07 5.75 27.73
CA ILE A 219 -21.66 6.08 27.41
C ILE A 219 -20.69 5.19 28.17
N ASP A 220 -20.98 4.79 29.40
CA ASP A 220 -20.13 3.84 30.13
C ASP A 220 -20.10 2.45 29.48
N MET A 221 -21.25 1.97 28.98
CA MET A 221 -21.27 0.75 28.18
C MET A 221 -20.49 0.91 26.88
N CYS A 222 -20.63 2.05 26.21
CA CYS A 222 -19.88 2.38 24.98
C CYS A 222 -18.37 2.39 25.23
N LYS A 223 -17.87 3.00 26.31
CA LYS A 223 -16.44 3.03 26.66
C LYS A 223 -15.84 1.63 26.85
N ARG A 224 -16.63 0.67 27.30
CA ARG A 224 -16.19 -0.73 27.48
C ARG A 224 -16.06 -1.49 26.16
N LEU A 225 -16.79 -1.06 25.13
CA LEU A 225 -16.85 -1.71 23.82
C LEU A 225 -16.10 -0.95 22.74
N GLU A 226 -15.78 0.32 22.98
CA GLU A 226 -15.01 1.16 22.04
C GLU A 226 -13.69 0.50 21.69
N GLY A 227 -13.35 0.48 20.40
CA GLY A 227 -12.12 -0.11 19.89
C GLY A 227 -12.14 -1.62 19.67
N LEU A 228 -13.16 -2.33 20.18
CA LEU A 228 -13.25 -3.77 19.92
C LEU A 228 -13.56 -4.06 18.44
N PRO A 229 -13.03 -5.17 17.88
CA PRO A 229 -13.37 -5.59 16.52
C PRO A 229 -14.89 -5.80 16.37
N ARG A 230 -15.44 -5.29 15.25
CA ARG A 230 -16.86 -5.42 14.91
C ARG A 230 -17.13 -6.32 13.72
N HIS A 231 -16.36 -6.12 12.66
CA HIS A 231 -16.48 -6.88 11.43
C HIS A 231 -15.11 -6.99 10.74
N THR A 232 -15.00 -7.98 9.87
CA THR A 232 -13.84 -8.15 9.01
C THR A 232 -14.12 -7.57 7.63
N SER A 233 -13.07 -7.00 7.02
CA SER A 233 -13.06 -6.52 5.64
C SER A 233 -11.75 -6.96 4.98
N MET A 234 -11.65 -6.80 3.68
CA MET A 234 -10.39 -6.96 2.98
C MET A 234 -9.60 -5.65 2.98
N HIS A 235 -8.29 -5.74 3.06
CA HIS A 235 -7.41 -4.60 2.87
C HIS A 235 -7.60 -4.03 1.45
N ALA A 236 -7.64 -2.71 1.35
CA ALA A 236 -7.96 -2.06 0.07
C ALA A 236 -6.94 -2.34 -1.05
N ALA A 237 -5.69 -2.63 -0.68
CA ALA A 237 -4.56 -2.75 -1.61
C ALA A 237 -3.64 -3.93 -1.33
N GLY A 238 -3.50 -4.34 -0.05
CA GLY A 238 -2.47 -5.27 0.40
C GLY A 238 -2.74 -6.71 -0.01
N VAL A 239 -1.74 -7.30 -0.66
CA VAL A 239 -1.69 -8.73 -1.03
C VAL A 239 -0.36 -9.29 -0.53
N VAL A 240 -0.38 -10.50 0.00
CA VAL A 240 0.83 -11.24 0.38
C VAL A 240 1.14 -12.28 -0.67
N ILE A 241 2.40 -12.37 -1.07
CA ILE A 241 2.91 -13.42 -1.95
C ILE A 241 3.85 -14.30 -1.14
N CYS A 242 3.49 -15.56 -0.94
CA CYS A 242 4.22 -16.50 -0.11
C CYS A 242 5.15 -17.42 -0.93
N GLN A 243 6.23 -17.88 -0.30
CA GLN A 243 7.13 -18.85 -0.91
C GLN A 243 6.47 -20.21 -1.11
N LYS A 244 5.61 -20.61 -0.16
CA LYS A 244 4.79 -21.83 -0.19
C LYS A 244 3.32 -21.47 -0.07
N SER A 245 2.43 -22.46 -0.07
CA SER A 245 1.01 -22.22 0.18
C SER A 245 0.79 -21.38 1.43
N ALA A 246 -0.10 -20.39 1.35
CA ALA A 246 -0.26 -19.38 2.41
C ALA A 246 -0.74 -19.97 3.74
N ASP A 247 -1.48 -21.08 3.70
CA ASP A 247 -1.96 -21.80 4.88
C ASP A 247 -0.84 -22.51 5.69
N GLU A 248 0.34 -22.70 5.09
CA GLU A 248 1.53 -23.15 5.82
C GLU A 248 2.11 -22.05 6.74
N PHE A 249 1.78 -20.79 6.49
CA PHE A 249 2.32 -19.66 7.23
C PHE A 249 1.31 -18.99 8.16
N VAL A 250 0.05 -18.90 7.72
CA VAL A 250 -1.01 -18.17 8.43
C VAL A 250 -2.36 -18.84 8.25
N PRO A 251 -3.24 -18.79 9.27
CA PRO A 251 -4.61 -19.25 9.10
C PRO A 251 -5.35 -18.37 8.08
N LEU A 252 -6.17 -19.01 7.27
CA LEU A 252 -6.95 -18.38 6.21
C LEU A 252 -8.45 -18.41 6.56
N SER A 253 -9.20 -17.46 6.00
CA SER A 253 -10.65 -17.44 6.06
C SER A 253 -11.27 -17.03 4.72
N ARG A 254 -12.59 -17.14 4.60
CA ARG A 254 -13.32 -16.64 3.42
C ARG A 254 -13.89 -15.26 3.70
N GLY A 255 -13.63 -14.32 2.82
CA GLY A 255 -14.30 -13.03 2.79
C GLY A 255 -15.78 -13.16 2.43
N SER A 256 -16.54 -12.09 2.59
CA SER A 256 -17.98 -12.05 2.28
C SER A 256 -18.28 -12.28 0.79
N ASP A 257 -17.33 -12.00 -0.08
CA ASP A 257 -17.38 -12.21 -1.54
C ASP A 257 -16.84 -13.60 -1.98
N GLY A 258 -16.45 -14.44 -1.02
CA GLY A 258 -15.88 -15.78 -1.26
C GLY A 258 -14.37 -15.80 -1.50
N SER A 259 -13.70 -14.66 -1.53
CA SER A 259 -12.24 -14.57 -1.64
C SER A 259 -11.54 -15.19 -0.43
N ILE A 260 -10.30 -15.66 -0.63
CA ILE A 260 -9.47 -16.15 0.47
C ILE A 260 -8.68 -14.96 1.04
N VAL A 261 -8.75 -14.81 2.35
CA VAL A 261 -8.06 -13.74 3.09
C VAL A 261 -7.31 -14.32 4.27
N THR A 262 -6.25 -13.63 4.71
CA THR A 262 -5.55 -13.99 5.95
C THR A 262 -6.45 -13.74 7.16
N GLN A 263 -6.24 -14.45 8.27
CA GLN A 263 -6.88 -14.12 9.55
C GLN A 263 -6.06 -13.14 10.39
N PHE A 264 -4.82 -12.87 10.00
CA PHE A 264 -3.93 -11.93 10.67
C PHE A 264 -3.88 -10.60 9.92
N THR A 265 -3.76 -9.52 10.67
CA THR A 265 -3.58 -8.17 10.14
C THR A 265 -2.17 -7.97 9.57
N MET A 266 -2.00 -6.91 8.79
CA MET A 266 -0.74 -6.56 8.13
C MET A 266 0.46 -6.56 9.09
N THR A 267 0.35 -5.92 10.25
CA THR A 267 1.45 -5.85 11.24
C THR A 267 1.91 -7.23 11.68
N THR A 268 0.97 -8.13 11.97
CA THR A 268 1.29 -9.51 12.37
C THR A 268 1.93 -10.30 11.23
N LEU A 269 1.51 -10.06 9.97
CA LEU A 269 2.10 -10.71 8.80
C LEU A 269 3.55 -10.27 8.60
N GLU A 270 3.85 -8.98 8.78
CA GLU A 270 5.21 -8.45 8.73
C GLU A 270 6.11 -9.04 9.82
N GLU A 271 5.62 -9.15 11.06
CA GLU A 271 6.33 -9.83 12.16
C GLU A 271 6.65 -11.30 11.84
N LEU A 272 5.79 -11.98 11.10
CA LEU A 272 6.01 -13.34 10.61
C LEU A 272 6.98 -13.42 9.43
N GLY A 273 7.44 -12.28 8.89
CA GLY A 273 8.36 -12.20 7.75
C GLY A 273 7.68 -12.34 6.38
N LEU A 274 6.36 -12.15 6.32
CA LEU A 274 5.60 -12.08 5.08
C LEU A 274 5.57 -10.64 4.58
N LEU A 275 5.97 -10.43 3.33
CA LEU A 275 5.98 -9.10 2.72
C LEU A 275 4.65 -8.81 2.03
N LYS A 276 4.14 -7.62 2.34
CA LYS A 276 2.98 -7.04 1.67
C LYS A 276 3.40 -6.45 0.33
N MET A 277 2.58 -6.63 -0.68
CA MET A 277 2.63 -5.93 -1.95
C MET A 277 1.37 -5.08 -2.10
N ASP A 278 1.54 -3.78 -2.34
CA ASP A 278 0.41 -2.86 -2.44
C ASP A 278 -0.01 -2.63 -3.89
N PHE A 279 -1.25 -3.02 -4.18
CA PHE A 279 -1.92 -2.80 -5.45
C PHE A 279 -3.03 -1.76 -5.24
N LEU A 280 -2.68 -0.47 -5.25
CA LEU A 280 -3.63 0.60 -5.00
C LEU A 280 -4.43 0.94 -6.25
N GLY A 281 -5.75 1.10 -6.10
CA GLY A 281 -6.63 1.55 -7.18
C GLY A 281 -6.84 3.06 -7.10
N LEU A 282 -6.22 3.84 -7.99
CA LEU A 282 -6.32 5.29 -8.00
C LEU A 282 -7.30 5.78 -9.07
N ARG A 283 -8.45 6.32 -8.66
CA ARG A 283 -9.48 6.83 -9.58
C ARG A 283 -8.99 8.01 -10.42
N THR A 284 -8.20 8.90 -9.83
CA THR A 284 -7.65 10.07 -10.55
C THR A 284 -6.77 9.63 -11.72
N LEU A 285 -6.00 8.55 -11.56
CA LEU A 285 -5.19 7.98 -12.63
C LEU A 285 -6.06 7.50 -13.80
N THR A 286 -7.19 6.84 -13.50
CA THR A 286 -8.17 6.43 -14.51
C THR A 286 -8.76 7.64 -15.24
N VAL A 287 -9.15 8.69 -14.52
CA VAL A 287 -9.69 9.92 -15.11
C VAL A 287 -8.68 10.59 -16.04
N ILE A 288 -7.40 10.69 -15.63
CA ILE A 288 -6.34 11.27 -16.49
C ILE A 288 -6.17 10.42 -17.75
N HIS A 289 -6.10 9.11 -17.61
CA HIS A 289 -5.97 8.19 -18.75
C HIS A 289 -7.13 8.31 -19.73
N ASP A 290 -8.36 8.38 -19.26
CA ASP A 290 -9.55 8.54 -20.11
C ASP A 290 -9.57 9.89 -20.78
N ALA A 291 -9.17 10.97 -20.09
CA ALA A 291 -9.07 12.29 -20.66
C ALA A 291 -8.06 12.33 -21.82
N VAL A 292 -6.89 11.72 -21.67
CA VAL A 292 -5.88 11.60 -22.73
C VAL A 292 -6.45 10.83 -23.93
N LYS A 293 -7.11 9.70 -23.70
CA LYS A 293 -7.78 8.94 -24.78
C LYS A 293 -8.85 9.76 -25.50
N PHE A 294 -9.68 10.52 -24.78
CA PHE A 294 -10.69 11.37 -25.40
C PHE A 294 -10.07 12.47 -26.26
N ILE A 295 -8.98 13.09 -25.80
CA ILE A 295 -8.26 14.11 -26.58
C ILE A 295 -7.67 13.49 -27.85
N GLU A 296 -7.03 12.33 -27.73
CA GLU A 296 -6.46 11.63 -28.88
C GLU A 296 -7.54 11.27 -29.92
N ASN A 297 -8.65 10.68 -29.45
CA ASN A 297 -9.76 10.29 -30.32
C ASN A 297 -10.46 11.46 -30.99
N THR A 298 -10.53 12.63 -30.36
CA THR A 298 -11.25 13.79 -30.88
C THR A 298 -10.38 14.73 -31.67
N THR A 299 -9.09 14.82 -31.39
CA THR A 299 -8.16 15.79 -31.96
C THR A 299 -7.02 15.17 -32.77
N GLY A 300 -6.80 13.85 -32.62
CA GLY A 300 -5.61 13.15 -33.11
C GLY A 300 -4.30 13.51 -32.41
N ARG A 301 -4.36 14.32 -31.33
CA ARG A 301 -3.19 14.77 -30.61
C ARG A 301 -2.87 13.77 -29.50
N HIS A 302 -1.68 13.18 -29.54
CA HIS A 302 -1.14 12.37 -28.47
C HIS A 302 -0.56 13.25 -27.35
N ILE A 303 -0.87 12.93 -26.09
CA ILE A 303 -0.33 13.60 -24.90
C ILE A 303 0.46 12.56 -24.10
N ASP A 304 1.74 12.81 -23.94
CA ASP A 304 2.60 12.04 -23.04
C ASP A 304 2.49 12.66 -21.65
N VAL A 305 1.80 11.96 -20.74
CA VAL A 305 1.60 12.40 -19.34
C VAL A 305 2.88 12.36 -18.53
N ASP A 306 3.82 11.49 -18.90
CA ASP A 306 5.10 11.34 -18.19
C ASP A 306 6.08 12.48 -18.52
N ALA A 307 5.81 13.21 -19.59
CA ALA A 307 6.57 14.39 -20.02
C ALA A 307 6.03 15.72 -19.46
N ILE A 308 4.99 15.69 -18.60
CA ILE A 308 4.42 16.88 -17.97
C ILE A 308 5.11 17.09 -16.62
N ASP A 309 5.85 18.23 -16.49
CA ASP A 309 6.46 18.71 -15.26
C ASP A 309 5.43 19.33 -14.29
#